data_01c9bdeae9558763def40de3298cd996
#
_entry.id   01c9bdeae9558763def40de3298cd996
#
_cell.length_a   1.000
_cell.length_b   1.000
_cell.length_c   1.000
_cell.angle_alpha   90.00
_cell.angle_beta   90.00
_cell.angle_gamma   90.00
#
_symmetry.space_group_name_H-M   'P 1'
#
loop_
_entity.id
_entity.type
_entity.pdbx_description
1 polymer ?
#
loop_
_entity_poly.entity_id
_entity_poly.type
_entity_poly.pdbx_seq_one_letter_code
_entity_poly.pdbx_strand_id
1 'polypeptide(L)'
;GTVMSQAMTKRWEERQQAFSDLSDFAQENFSGIAVIKAFVKELKELIAFRKLNKQNEEINVTYTKIATLLEVLVTLFVESVVCIILGYGGYLVYQGRFNAGQLVEYIGYFEAIVWPIMAISMLIEKTARGKASLNRITELLDAPIDVADRDGVADLADPRGGIEFRHLNFRYPDGEYDVLRDVSFTVQPGESVGIVGKTGAGKTALVDLLLRTYNVPDGTLFVDGQDVNSVSIRSVRNACAYVPQDNFLFSDTIAHNIGFGVDGASREDIDHAAALADVRDNIVDFKDGFETVLGERGVTVSGGQKQRISIARALLKDAPILILDDSVSAVDTRTERIILDNLKASRAGKTTLLIAHRISTVEQLDKIIFIEDGRVEAVGPHDTLYHSCAEYRRMVDLQKLEDEAGGDTDD
;
A
#
# COMPACT_ATOMS: atom_id res chain seq x y z
N GLY A 1 36.65 -13.93 24.08
CA GLY A 1 35.22 -13.51 24.15
C GLY A 1 34.80 -12.72 22.92
N THR A 2 35.46 -11.58 22.66
CA THR A 2 35.06 -10.65 21.57
C THR A 2 35.14 -11.25 20.17
N VAL A 3 36.23 -11.94 19.83
CA VAL A 3 36.40 -12.58 18.51
C VAL A 3 35.34 -13.67 18.27
N MET A 4 35.02 -14.44 19.29
CA MET A 4 34.07 -15.54 19.27
C MET A 4 32.64 -15.04 19.18
N SER A 5 32.32 -13.96 19.90
CA SER A 5 31.04 -13.27 19.81
C SER A 5 30.78 -12.72 18.41
N GLN A 6 31.77 -12.07 17.79
CA GLN A 6 31.64 -11.56 16.42
C GLN A 6 31.42 -12.68 15.39
N ALA A 7 32.15 -13.80 15.54
CA ALA A 7 31.97 -14.96 14.66
C ALA A 7 30.56 -15.58 14.78
N MET A 8 30.05 -15.66 16.03
CA MET A 8 28.69 -16.17 16.28
C MET A 8 27.62 -15.22 15.73
N THR A 9 27.78 -13.90 15.90
CA THR A 9 26.85 -12.91 15.35
C THR A 9 26.77 -13.03 13.83
N LYS A 10 27.92 -13.10 13.15
CA LYS A 10 27.95 -13.30 11.68
C LYS A 10 27.21 -14.57 11.25
N ARG A 11 27.45 -15.70 11.93
CA ARG A 11 26.78 -16.96 11.63
C ARG A 11 25.27 -16.92 11.93
N TRP A 12 24.86 -16.18 12.94
CA TRP A 12 23.46 -15.93 13.21
C TRP A 12 22.79 -15.12 12.08
N GLU A 13 23.45 -14.07 11.59
CA GLU A 13 22.97 -13.28 10.46
C GLU A 13 22.83 -14.13 9.19
N GLU A 14 23.85 -14.95 8.85
CA GLU A 14 23.79 -15.89 7.73
C GLU A 14 22.59 -16.86 7.84
N ARG A 15 22.34 -17.38 9.05
CA ARG A 15 21.19 -18.25 9.34
C ARG A 15 19.86 -17.53 9.16
N GLN A 16 19.75 -16.31 9.66
CA GLN A 16 18.55 -15.51 9.56
C GLN A 16 18.23 -15.16 8.09
N GLN A 17 19.26 -14.79 7.34
CA GLN A 17 19.12 -14.52 5.91
C GLN A 17 18.66 -15.75 5.12
N ALA A 18 19.27 -16.92 5.35
CA ALA A 18 18.88 -18.14 4.67
C ALA A 18 17.44 -18.57 4.96
N PHE A 19 16.94 -18.29 6.19
CA PHE A 19 15.54 -18.53 6.53
C PHE A 19 14.61 -17.52 5.85
N SER A 20 15.00 -16.25 5.76
CA SER A 20 14.24 -15.23 5.03
C SER A 20 14.11 -15.60 3.56
N ASP A 21 15.23 -15.91 2.89
CA ASP A 21 15.25 -16.29 1.48
C ASP A 21 14.33 -17.49 1.19
N LEU A 22 14.31 -18.49 2.09
CA LEU A 22 13.43 -19.65 1.98
C LEU A 22 11.95 -19.28 2.14
N SER A 23 11.64 -18.39 3.08
CA SER A 23 10.29 -17.92 3.36
C SER A 23 9.75 -17.05 2.22
N ASP A 24 10.58 -16.14 1.71
CA ASP A 24 10.24 -15.26 0.59
C ASP A 24 9.97 -16.09 -0.68
N PHE A 25 10.81 -17.08 -0.97
CA PHE A 25 10.61 -18.01 -2.08
C PHE A 25 9.30 -18.80 -1.93
N ALA A 26 8.99 -19.28 -0.72
CA ALA A 26 7.74 -20.00 -0.46
C ALA A 26 6.52 -19.10 -0.66
N GLN A 27 6.56 -17.88 -0.14
CA GLN A 27 5.49 -16.89 -0.28
C GLN A 27 5.25 -16.52 -1.75
N GLU A 28 6.32 -16.29 -2.53
CA GLU A 28 6.24 -16.00 -3.96
C GLU A 28 5.58 -17.17 -4.72
N ASN A 29 5.99 -18.40 -4.44
CA ASN A 29 5.42 -19.60 -5.06
C ASN A 29 3.93 -19.79 -4.72
N PHE A 30 3.52 -19.54 -3.47
CA PHE A 30 2.10 -19.63 -3.09
C PHE A 30 1.29 -18.50 -3.75
N SER A 31 1.82 -17.30 -3.81
CA SER A 31 1.15 -16.17 -4.47
C SER A 31 1.02 -16.41 -5.98
N GLY A 32 2.05 -16.99 -6.60
CA GLY A 32 2.11 -17.30 -8.03
C GLY A 32 1.59 -18.71 -8.41
N ILE A 33 0.90 -19.44 -7.52
CA ILE A 33 0.56 -20.84 -7.73
C ILE A 33 -0.26 -21.10 -9.00
N ALA A 34 -1.14 -20.16 -9.38
CA ALA A 34 -1.94 -20.28 -10.59
C ALA A 34 -1.05 -20.27 -11.85
N VAL A 35 -0.02 -19.41 -11.86
CA VAL A 35 0.95 -19.33 -12.97
C VAL A 35 1.80 -20.61 -13.02
N ILE A 36 2.32 -21.08 -11.88
CA ILE A 36 3.11 -22.31 -11.79
C ILE A 36 2.33 -23.50 -12.37
N LYS A 37 1.05 -23.60 -12.00
CA LYS A 37 0.16 -24.68 -12.51
C LYS A 37 -0.16 -24.50 -13.99
N ALA A 38 -0.47 -23.28 -14.45
CA ALA A 38 -0.79 -23.01 -15.86
C ALA A 38 0.38 -23.39 -16.78
N PHE A 39 1.62 -23.19 -16.33
CA PHE A 39 2.82 -23.54 -17.08
C PHE A 39 3.41 -24.91 -16.75
N VAL A 40 2.77 -25.71 -15.88
CA VAL A 40 3.21 -27.07 -15.46
C VAL A 40 4.67 -27.03 -14.95
N LYS A 41 4.96 -26.10 -14.03
CA LYS A 41 6.32 -25.89 -13.50
C LYS A 41 6.50 -26.34 -12.04
N GLU A 42 5.56 -27.09 -11.47
CA GLU A 42 5.59 -27.51 -10.07
C GLU A 42 6.87 -28.27 -9.72
N LEU A 43 7.31 -29.16 -10.61
CA LEU A 43 8.54 -29.94 -10.38
C LEU A 43 9.79 -29.05 -10.37
N LYS A 44 9.85 -28.04 -11.25
CA LYS A 44 10.96 -27.08 -11.30
C LYS A 44 11.05 -26.29 -10.00
N GLU A 45 9.92 -25.75 -9.54
CA GLU A 45 9.86 -24.95 -8.31
C GLU A 45 10.12 -25.81 -7.07
N LEU A 46 9.64 -27.05 -7.03
CA LEU A 46 9.96 -28.01 -5.98
C LEU A 46 11.47 -28.30 -5.88
N ILE A 47 12.14 -28.44 -7.01
CA ILE A 47 13.59 -28.66 -7.03
C ILE A 47 14.33 -27.39 -6.52
N ALA A 48 13.91 -26.22 -6.93
CA ALA A 48 14.47 -24.95 -6.45
C ALA A 48 14.27 -24.80 -4.94
N PHE A 49 13.06 -25.05 -4.43
CA PHE A 49 12.77 -25.05 -3.00
C PHE A 49 13.65 -26.03 -2.21
N ARG A 50 13.79 -27.26 -2.70
CA ARG A 50 14.66 -28.27 -2.07
C ARG A 50 16.12 -27.82 -2.00
N LYS A 51 16.62 -27.12 -3.03
CA LYS A 51 17.98 -26.56 -3.03
C LYS A 51 18.15 -25.49 -1.95
N LEU A 52 17.21 -24.55 -1.86
CA LEU A 52 17.24 -23.51 -0.82
C LEU A 52 17.08 -24.10 0.59
N ASN A 53 16.17 -25.07 0.76
CA ASN A 53 15.98 -25.75 2.04
C ASN A 53 17.24 -26.49 2.49
N LYS A 54 17.94 -27.17 1.55
CA LYS A 54 19.20 -27.83 1.86
C LYS A 54 20.28 -26.83 2.27
N GLN A 55 20.38 -25.70 1.59
CA GLN A 55 21.30 -24.63 1.96
C GLN A 55 20.99 -24.09 3.37
N ASN A 56 19.72 -23.83 3.67
CA ASN A 56 19.27 -23.43 5.01
C ASN A 56 19.61 -24.48 6.07
N GLU A 57 19.40 -25.77 5.78
CA GLU A 57 19.78 -26.89 6.66
C GLU A 57 21.30 -26.89 6.96
N GLU A 58 22.16 -26.80 5.92
CA GLU A 58 23.60 -26.79 6.09
C GLU A 58 24.11 -25.62 6.94
N ILE A 59 23.55 -24.43 6.75
CA ILE A 59 23.85 -23.24 7.55
C ILE A 59 23.40 -23.44 9.01
N ASN A 60 22.17 -23.96 9.23
CA ASN A 60 21.64 -24.23 10.56
C ASN A 60 22.46 -25.27 11.30
N VAL A 61 22.82 -26.38 10.64
CA VAL A 61 23.66 -27.45 11.21
C VAL A 61 25.04 -26.89 11.59
N THR A 62 25.64 -26.08 10.73
CA THR A 62 26.96 -25.47 10.98
C THR A 62 26.90 -24.52 12.19
N TYR A 63 25.87 -23.66 12.25
CA TYR A 63 25.64 -22.77 13.40
C TYR A 63 25.47 -23.57 14.70
N THR A 64 24.61 -24.60 14.68
CA THR A 64 24.32 -25.42 15.87
C THR A 64 25.57 -26.16 16.35
N LYS A 65 26.38 -26.75 15.43
CA LYS A 65 27.64 -27.41 15.79
C LYS A 65 28.59 -26.45 16.52
N ILE A 66 28.77 -25.22 16.02
CA ILE A 66 29.65 -24.24 16.65
C ILE A 66 29.09 -23.80 17.99
N ALA A 67 27.80 -23.50 18.08
CA ALA A 67 27.13 -23.10 19.31
C ALA A 67 27.25 -24.17 20.40
N THR A 68 26.95 -25.43 20.08
CA THR A 68 27.08 -26.54 21.01
C THR A 68 28.53 -26.80 21.43
N LEU A 69 29.48 -26.70 20.49
CA LEU A 69 30.91 -26.83 20.86
C LEU A 69 31.32 -25.76 21.86
N LEU A 70 30.88 -24.52 21.67
CA LEU A 70 31.15 -23.42 22.61
C LEU A 70 30.56 -23.68 23.98
N GLU A 71 29.32 -24.15 24.05
CA GLU A 71 28.62 -24.50 25.29
C GLU A 71 29.37 -25.59 26.05
N VAL A 72 29.77 -26.66 25.34
CA VAL A 72 30.57 -27.76 25.92
C VAL A 72 31.92 -27.24 26.46
N LEU A 73 32.62 -26.39 25.71
CA LEU A 73 33.90 -25.82 26.15
C LEU A 73 33.75 -24.94 27.42
N VAL A 74 32.69 -24.12 27.50
CA VAL A 74 32.39 -23.32 28.67
C VAL A 74 32.10 -24.21 29.87
N THR A 75 31.26 -25.23 29.70
CA THR A 75 30.92 -26.20 30.75
C THR A 75 32.17 -26.93 31.22
N LEU A 76 32.99 -27.47 30.31
CA LEU A 76 34.26 -28.12 30.69
C LEU A 76 35.20 -27.19 31.46
N PHE A 77 35.28 -25.91 31.10
CA PHE A 77 36.07 -24.94 31.79
C PHE A 77 35.59 -24.74 33.25
N VAL A 78 34.27 -24.52 33.43
CA VAL A 78 33.66 -24.33 34.74
C VAL A 78 33.87 -25.56 35.63
N GLU A 79 33.57 -26.76 35.13
CA GLU A 79 33.74 -28.04 35.84
C GLU A 79 35.22 -28.32 36.18
N SER A 80 36.16 -27.95 35.31
CA SER A 80 37.60 -28.10 35.61
C SER A 80 38.03 -27.23 36.78
N VAL A 81 37.45 -26.02 36.94
CA VAL A 81 37.70 -25.16 38.09
C VAL A 81 37.18 -25.83 39.39
N VAL A 82 35.99 -26.41 39.36
CA VAL A 82 35.41 -27.15 40.49
C VAL A 82 36.31 -28.36 40.83
N CYS A 83 36.84 -29.09 39.88
CA CYS A 83 37.78 -30.21 40.12
C CYS A 83 39.08 -29.73 40.78
N ILE A 84 39.61 -28.57 40.37
CA ILE A 84 40.82 -27.95 40.98
C ILE A 84 40.52 -27.54 42.44
N ILE A 85 39.37 -26.91 42.68
CA ILE A 85 38.92 -26.50 44.03
C ILE A 85 38.82 -27.73 44.93
N LEU A 86 38.19 -28.81 44.46
CA LEU A 86 38.07 -30.06 45.22
C LEU A 86 39.43 -30.72 45.45
N GLY A 87 40.30 -30.82 44.46
CA GLY A 87 41.62 -31.43 44.56
C GLY A 87 42.57 -30.70 45.51
N TYR A 88 42.73 -29.40 45.21
CA TYR A 88 43.62 -28.56 46.03
C TYR A 88 43.03 -28.23 47.40
N GLY A 89 41.74 -27.93 47.45
CA GLY A 89 41.02 -27.69 48.73
C GLY A 89 41.00 -28.91 49.61
N GLY A 90 40.80 -30.11 49.04
CA GLY A 90 40.89 -31.41 49.75
C GLY A 90 42.30 -31.65 50.36
N TYR A 91 43.36 -31.32 49.58
CA TYR A 91 44.74 -31.35 50.09
C TYR A 91 44.96 -30.37 51.28
N LEU A 92 44.40 -29.17 51.22
CA LEU A 92 44.48 -28.22 52.37
C LEU A 92 43.70 -28.72 53.61
N VAL A 93 42.58 -29.39 53.43
CA VAL A 93 41.81 -30.03 54.51
C VAL A 93 42.66 -31.13 55.14
N TYR A 94 43.32 -32.00 54.34
CA TYR A 94 44.21 -33.04 54.83
C TYR A 94 45.37 -32.47 55.64
N GLN A 95 45.92 -31.31 55.26
CA GLN A 95 46.95 -30.60 56.03
C GLN A 95 46.45 -29.91 57.33
N GLY A 96 45.15 -29.92 57.59
CA GLY A 96 44.56 -29.21 58.70
C GLY A 96 44.52 -27.67 58.56
N ARG A 97 44.80 -27.15 57.34
CA ARG A 97 44.75 -25.72 57.07
C ARG A 97 43.38 -25.20 56.74
N PHE A 98 42.52 -26.08 56.34
CA PHE A 98 41.12 -25.83 55.93
C PHE A 98 40.21 -26.85 56.63
N ASN A 99 38.96 -26.43 56.88
CA ASN A 99 37.94 -27.32 57.41
C ASN A 99 37.05 -27.80 56.24
N ALA A 100 36.54 -29.02 56.30
CA ALA A 100 35.68 -29.60 55.28
C ALA A 100 34.42 -28.74 54.99
N GLY A 101 33.85 -28.09 56.02
CA GLY A 101 32.73 -27.15 55.87
C GLY A 101 33.11 -25.92 55.05
N GLN A 102 34.34 -25.38 55.28
CA GLN A 102 34.81 -24.23 54.47
C GLN A 102 35.05 -24.60 52.99
N LEU A 103 35.45 -25.84 52.71
CA LEU A 103 35.59 -26.30 51.33
C LEU A 103 34.24 -26.36 50.60
N VAL A 104 33.21 -26.89 51.26
CA VAL A 104 31.83 -26.93 50.73
C VAL A 104 31.29 -25.52 50.57
N GLU A 105 31.49 -24.64 51.52
CA GLU A 105 31.10 -23.23 51.45
C GLU A 105 31.78 -22.52 50.26
N TYR A 106 33.05 -22.75 50.02
CA TYR A 106 33.79 -22.16 48.92
C TYR A 106 33.27 -22.63 47.54
N ILE A 107 32.92 -23.91 47.40
CA ILE A 107 32.29 -24.46 46.18
C ILE A 107 30.94 -23.78 45.99
N GLY A 108 30.13 -23.67 47.05
CA GLY A 108 28.85 -22.99 47.00
C GLY A 108 28.94 -21.52 46.54
N TYR A 109 29.94 -20.79 47.02
CA TYR A 109 30.20 -19.42 46.55
C TYR A 109 30.65 -19.36 45.11
N PHE A 110 31.49 -20.29 44.65
CA PHE A 110 31.90 -20.38 43.24
C PHE A 110 30.68 -20.63 42.32
N GLU A 111 29.87 -21.61 42.65
CA GLU A 111 28.68 -21.91 41.87
C GLU A 111 27.67 -20.73 41.86
N ALA A 112 27.49 -20.10 43.01
CA ALA A 112 26.61 -18.92 43.16
C ALA A 112 27.01 -17.74 42.27
N ILE A 113 28.32 -17.57 41.98
CA ILE A 113 28.83 -16.46 41.15
C ILE A 113 28.73 -16.74 39.65
N VAL A 114 28.77 -18.02 39.22
CA VAL A 114 28.76 -18.38 37.79
C VAL A 114 27.51 -17.86 37.08
N TRP A 115 26.36 -18.11 37.68
CA TRP A 115 25.08 -17.72 37.04
C TRP A 115 24.90 -16.17 36.92
N PRO A 116 25.18 -15.35 37.92
CA PRO A 116 25.15 -13.87 37.81
C PRO A 116 26.07 -13.34 36.70
N ILE A 117 27.27 -13.91 36.54
CA ILE A 117 28.20 -13.50 35.45
C ILE A 117 27.60 -13.81 34.08
N MET A 118 27.03 -15.00 33.93
CA MET A 118 26.32 -15.36 32.68
C MET A 118 25.10 -14.48 32.45
N ALA A 119 24.33 -14.19 33.49
CA ALA A 119 23.16 -13.32 33.41
C ALA A 119 23.48 -11.89 32.98
N ILE A 120 24.62 -11.33 33.42
CA ILE A 120 25.09 -10.02 32.96
C ILE A 120 25.34 -10.03 31.44
N SER A 121 25.99 -11.07 30.92
CA SER A 121 26.26 -11.19 29.48
C SER A 121 24.95 -11.29 28.68
N MET A 122 23.99 -12.07 29.15
CA MET A 122 22.65 -12.17 28.53
C MET A 122 21.89 -10.84 28.60
N LEU A 123 22.00 -10.11 29.70
CA LEU A 123 21.37 -8.80 29.86
C LEU A 123 21.92 -7.79 28.84
N ILE A 124 23.24 -7.74 28.67
CA ILE A 124 23.89 -6.86 27.69
C ILE A 124 23.38 -7.18 26.28
N GLU A 125 23.33 -8.47 25.90
CA GLU A 125 22.84 -8.90 24.60
C GLU A 125 21.36 -8.52 24.38
N LYS A 126 20.50 -8.86 25.35
CA LYS A 126 19.06 -8.52 25.27
C LYS A 126 18.80 -7.02 25.19
N THR A 127 19.56 -6.24 25.98
CA THR A 127 19.46 -4.77 25.98
C THR A 127 19.89 -4.20 24.62
N ALA A 128 20.98 -4.69 24.04
CA ALA A 128 21.44 -4.26 22.71
C ALA A 128 20.40 -4.55 21.63
N ARG A 129 19.83 -5.77 21.62
CA ARG A 129 18.74 -6.14 20.67
C ARG A 129 17.48 -5.31 20.89
N GLY A 130 17.08 -5.11 22.15
CA GLY A 130 15.93 -4.28 22.52
C GLY A 130 16.09 -2.85 22.04
N LYS A 131 17.27 -2.25 22.24
CA LYS A 131 17.59 -0.90 21.75
C LYS A 131 17.53 -0.80 20.23
N ALA A 132 18.08 -1.80 19.50
CA ALA A 132 18.03 -1.82 18.03
C ALA A 132 16.60 -1.93 17.50
N SER A 133 15.74 -2.73 18.16
CA SER A 133 14.33 -2.83 17.81
C SER A 133 13.56 -1.54 18.13
N LEU A 134 13.81 -0.94 19.28
CA LEU A 134 13.23 0.34 19.67
C LEU A 134 13.60 1.44 18.70
N ASN A 135 14.88 1.56 18.32
CA ASN A 135 15.32 2.57 17.35
C ASN A 135 14.57 2.45 16.02
N ARG A 136 14.35 1.23 15.51
CA ARG A 136 13.56 1.03 14.25
C ARG A 136 12.10 1.44 14.40
N ILE A 137 11.48 1.16 15.55
CA ILE A 137 10.11 1.60 15.83
C ILE A 137 10.06 3.12 15.95
N THR A 138 11.03 3.72 16.68
CA THR A 138 11.14 5.17 16.83
C THR A 138 11.36 5.86 15.50
N GLU A 139 12.23 5.34 14.63
CA GLU A 139 12.46 5.85 13.27
C GLU A 139 11.16 5.89 12.46
N LEU A 140 10.32 4.85 12.57
CA LEU A 140 9.01 4.84 11.90
C LEU A 140 8.02 5.83 12.53
N LEU A 141 7.98 5.92 13.87
CA LEU A 141 7.04 6.80 14.57
C LEU A 141 7.43 8.28 14.47
N ASP A 142 8.73 8.58 14.44
CA ASP A 142 9.28 9.93 14.35
C ASP A 142 9.50 10.34 12.87
N ALA A 143 9.13 9.49 11.90
CA ALA A 143 9.21 9.84 10.49
C ALA A 143 8.44 11.14 10.22
N PRO A 144 9.03 12.12 9.54
CA PRO A 144 8.37 13.40 9.28
C PRO A 144 7.12 13.17 8.43
N ILE A 145 6.04 13.86 8.78
CA ILE A 145 4.83 13.91 7.96
C ILE A 145 5.06 14.96 6.89
N ASP A 146 5.36 14.53 5.67
CA ASP A 146 5.71 15.43 4.57
C ASP A 146 4.52 16.30 4.11
N VAL A 147 3.30 15.74 4.15
CA VAL A 147 2.07 16.43 3.76
C VAL A 147 1.23 16.71 5.00
N ALA A 148 1.30 17.92 5.49
CA ALA A 148 0.57 18.35 6.67
C ALA A 148 -0.08 19.74 6.42
N ASP A 149 -1.09 20.04 7.23
CA ASP A 149 -1.67 21.38 7.27
C ASP A 149 -0.66 22.38 7.85
N ARG A 150 -0.68 23.60 7.31
CA ARG A 150 0.08 24.72 7.89
C ARG A 150 -0.63 25.27 9.11
N ASP A 151 0.10 25.93 9.98
CA ASP A 151 -0.47 26.58 11.14
C ASP A 151 -1.48 27.66 10.71
N GLY A 152 -2.68 27.63 11.30
CA GLY A 152 -3.70 28.66 11.09
C GLY A 152 -4.52 28.52 9.81
N VAL A 153 -4.46 27.38 9.09
CA VAL A 153 -5.37 27.15 7.93
C VAL A 153 -6.83 27.05 8.39
N ALA A 154 -7.73 27.59 7.56
CA ALA A 154 -9.17 27.47 7.76
C ALA A 154 -9.74 26.28 6.97
N ASP A 155 -10.93 25.82 7.31
CA ASP A 155 -11.65 24.88 6.46
C ASP A 155 -12.20 25.58 5.22
N LEU A 156 -12.30 24.84 4.11
CA LEU A 156 -12.92 25.29 2.87
C LEU A 156 -14.41 25.57 3.14
N ALA A 157 -14.80 26.83 2.99
CA ALA A 157 -16.18 27.26 3.27
C ALA A 157 -17.09 27.01 2.07
N ASP A 158 -18.19 26.27 2.28
CA ASP A 158 -19.27 26.02 1.31
C ASP A 158 -18.76 25.65 -0.11
N PRO A 159 -18.06 24.50 -0.25
CA PRO A 159 -17.44 24.13 -1.50
C PRO A 159 -18.46 23.89 -2.60
N ARG A 160 -18.28 24.56 -3.77
CA ARG A 160 -19.12 24.45 -4.96
C ARG A 160 -18.49 23.55 -6.04
N GLY A 161 -17.19 23.26 -5.90
CA GLY A 161 -16.49 22.34 -6.77
C GLY A 161 -15.76 22.99 -7.96
N GLY A 162 -15.47 24.27 -7.91
CA GLY A 162 -14.56 24.91 -8.88
C GLY A 162 -13.12 24.46 -8.65
N ILE A 163 -12.38 24.15 -9.72
CA ILE A 163 -10.99 23.71 -9.65
C ILE A 163 -10.17 24.50 -10.64
N GLU A 164 -9.01 24.98 -10.22
CA GLU A 164 -8.12 25.73 -11.11
C GLU A 164 -6.66 25.33 -10.88
N PHE A 165 -6.00 24.92 -11.95
CA PHE A 165 -4.57 24.70 -12.01
C PHE A 165 -3.92 25.89 -12.72
N ARG A 166 -2.82 26.42 -12.14
CA ARG A 166 -2.06 27.55 -12.67
C ARG A 166 -0.58 27.23 -12.73
N HIS A 167 -0.03 27.09 -13.93
CA HIS A 167 1.40 26.88 -14.16
C HIS A 167 2.01 25.81 -13.27
N LEU A 168 1.24 24.73 -13.00
CA LEU A 168 1.65 23.66 -12.10
C LEU A 168 2.75 22.81 -12.73
N ASN A 169 3.86 22.71 -12.02
CA ASN A 169 4.93 21.74 -12.29
C ASN A 169 5.00 20.75 -11.14
N PHE A 170 5.11 19.48 -11.44
CA PHE A 170 5.17 18.46 -10.41
C PHE A 170 6.11 17.31 -10.76
N ARG A 171 6.86 16.89 -9.73
CA ARG A 171 7.72 15.69 -9.72
C ARG A 171 7.43 14.90 -8.46
N TYR A 172 7.30 13.59 -8.58
CA TYR A 172 7.20 12.72 -7.40
C TYR A 172 8.49 12.80 -6.58
N PRO A 173 8.43 12.68 -5.23
CA PRO A 173 9.61 12.78 -4.36
C PRO A 173 10.76 11.85 -4.76
N ASP A 174 10.42 10.63 -5.18
CA ASP A 174 11.40 9.62 -5.63
C ASP A 174 11.60 9.61 -7.17
N GLY A 175 11.02 10.57 -7.88
CA GLY A 175 11.05 10.64 -9.34
C GLY A 175 12.27 11.40 -9.87
N GLU A 176 12.80 10.97 -11.02
CA GLU A 176 13.92 11.60 -11.68
C GLU A 176 13.49 12.73 -12.65
N TYR A 177 12.22 12.78 -13.04
CA TYR A 177 11.70 13.71 -14.06
C TYR A 177 10.37 14.35 -13.63
N ASP A 178 10.07 15.51 -14.24
CA ASP A 178 8.82 16.23 -14.03
C ASP A 178 7.68 15.51 -14.75
N VAL A 179 6.70 15.06 -13.97
CA VAL A 179 5.50 14.34 -14.46
C VAL A 179 4.48 15.32 -15.03
N LEU A 180 4.35 16.52 -14.42
CA LEU A 180 3.51 17.60 -14.92
C LEU A 180 4.39 18.83 -15.19
N ARG A 181 4.13 19.51 -16.30
CA ARG A 181 4.92 20.64 -16.80
C ARG A 181 4.02 21.76 -17.26
N ASP A 182 4.03 22.86 -16.51
CA ASP A 182 3.29 24.09 -16.85
C ASP A 182 1.78 23.85 -17.10
N VAL A 183 1.17 22.99 -16.26
CA VAL A 183 -0.24 22.62 -16.37
C VAL A 183 -1.13 23.77 -15.92
N SER A 184 -2.01 24.24 -16.83
CA SER A 184 -2.98 25.30 -16.56
C SER A 184 -4.33 24.98 -17.20
N PHE A 185 -5.38 24.90 -16.37
CA PHE A 185 -6.77 24.79 -16.81
C PHE A 185 -7.73 25.12 -15.66
N THR A 186 -9.00 25.34 -16.00
CA THR A 186 -10.07 25.63 -15.03
C THR A 186 -11.27 24.73 -15.28
N VAL A 187 -11.84 24.21 -14.20
CA VAL A 187 -13.13 23.50 -14.16
C VAL A 187 -14.11 24.38 -13.39
N GLN A 188 -15.24 24.74 -14.02
CA GLN A 188 -16.26 25.53 -13.36
C GLN A 188 -17.09 24.67 -12.40
N PRO A 189 -17.65 25.26 -11.33
CA PRO A 189 -18.60 24.55 -10.48
C PRO A 189 -19.76 23.95 -11.28
N GLY A 190 -20.04 22.66 -11.07
CA GLY A 190 -21.12 21.95 -11.77
C GLY A 190 -20.76 21.41 -13.17
N GLU A 191 -19.53 21.61 -13.62
CA GLU A 191 -19.06 21.14 -14.92
C GLU A 191 -18.64 19.66 -14.89
N SER A 192 -19.00 18.91 -15.93
CA SER A 192 -18.53 17.54 -16.14
C SER A 192 -17.36 17.53 -17.11
N VAL A 193 -16.18 17.12 -16.63
CA VAL A 193 -14.92 17.26 -17.38
C VAL A 193 -14.23 15.92 -17.54
N GLY A 194 -13.88 15.57 -18.77
CA GLY A 194 -13.07 14.42 -19.14
C GLY A 194 -11.58 14.79 -19.16
N ILE A 195 -10.73 13.96 -18.57
CA ILE A 195 -9.28 14.09 -18.67
C ILE A 195 -8.76 12.88 -19.44
N VAL A 196 -8.19 13.13 -20.60
CA VAL A 196 -7.72 12.08 -21.51
C VAL A 196 -6.26 12.28 -21.92
N GLY A 197 -5.61 11.21 -22.32
CA GLY A 197 -4.21 11.21 -22.74
C GLY A 197 -3.60 9.81 -22.62
N LYS A 198 -2.43 9.62 -23.19
CA LYS A 198 -1.70 8.35 -23.14
C LYS A 198 -1.45 7.88 -21.71
N THR A 199 -1.22 6.58 -21.52
CA THR A 199 -0.74 6.05 -20.25
C THR A 199 0.58 6.73 -19.89
N GLY A 200 0.72 7.16 -18.62
CA GLY A 200 1.90 7.90 -18.16
C GLY A 200 1.90 9.41 -18.46
N ALA A 201 0.85 9.97 -19.07
CA ALA A 201 0.77 11.42 -19.34
C ALA A 201 0.57 12.30 -18.10
N GLY A 202 0.40 11.72 -16.89
CA GLY A 202 0.27 12.48 -15.65
C GLY A 202 -1.17 12.70 -15.17
N LYS A 203 -2.18 12.02 -15.75
CA LYS A 203 -3.60 12.20 -15.39
C LYS A 203 -3.88 11.94 -13.92
N THR A 204 -3.45 10.80 -13.38
CA THR A 204 -3.61 10.44 -11.96
C THR A 204 -2.84 11.39 -11.03
N ALA A 205 -1.70 11.92 -11.46
CA ALA A 205 -0.96 12.91 -10.68
C ALA A 205 -1.76 14.18 -10.40
N LEU A 206 -2.64 14.62 -11.31
CA LEU A 206 -3.55 15.75 -11.07
C LEU A 206 -4.52 15.47 -9.92
N VAL A 207 -5.05 14.24 -9.86
CA VAL A 207 -5.95 13.79 -8.79
C VAL A 207 -5.20 13.70 -7.46
N ASP A 208 -4.01 13.12 -7.46
CA ASP A 208 -3.17 13.01 -6.28
C ASP A 208 -2.88 14.37 -5.67
N LEU A 209 -2.61 15.38 -6.50
CA LEU A 209 -2.36 16.75 -6.05
C LEU A 209 -3.64 17.44 -5.56
N LEU A 210 -4.78 17.25 -6.23
CA LEU A 210 -6.07 17.78 -5.80
C LEU A 210 -6.48 17.19 -4.43
N LEU A 211 -6.25 15.91 -4.22
CA LEU A 211 -6.50 15.22 -2.94
C LEU A 211 -5.41 15.50 -1.89
N ARG A 212 -4.41 16.33 -2.21
CA ARG A 212 -3.28 16.60 -1.32
C ARG A 212 -2.63 15.31 -0.81
N THR A 213 -2.43 14.34 -1.71
CA THR A 213 -1.61 13.14 -1.44
C THR A 213 -0.13 13.51 -1.45
N TYR A 214 0.23 14.52 -2.25
CA TYR A 214 1.56 15.15 -2.32
C TYR A 214 1.46 16.65 -2.10
N ASN A 215 2.59 17.26 -1.73
CA ASN A 215 2.68 18.72 -1.60
C ASN A 215 2.55 19.40 -2.95
N VAL A 216 1.82 20.51 -2.95
CA VAL A 216 1.56 21.34 -4.12
C VAL A 216 2.30 22.67 -3.95
N PRO A 217 2.95 23.21 -4.99
CA PRO A 217 3.53 24.55 -4.93
C PRO A 217 2.45 25.62 -4.68
N ASP A 218 2.77 26.65 -3.90
CA ASP A 218 1.84 27.73 -3.59
C ASP A 218 1.38 28.47 -4.86
N GLY A 219 0.11 28.84 -4.90
CA GLY A 219 -0.46 29.60 -6.02
C GLY A 219 -0.63 28.81 -7.31
N THR A 220 -0.57 27.46 -7.25
CA THR A 220 -0.68 26.62 -8.46
C THR A 220 -1.95 25.78 -8.52
N LEU A 221 -2.61 25.51 -7.39
CA LEU A 221 -3.85 24.74 -7.32
C LEU A 221 -4.86 25.41 -6.40
N PHE A 222 -6.05 25.64 -6.92
CA PHE A 222 -7.13 26.32 -6.19
C PHE A 222 -8.39 25.47 -6.25
N VAL A 223 -9.14 25.44 -5.14
CA VAL A 223 -10.51 24.93 -5.05
C VAL A 223 -11.41 26.11 -4.67
N ASP A 224 -12.43 26.37 -5.49
CA ASP A 224 -13.33 27.52 -5.34
C ASP A 224 -12.60 28.87 -5.12
N GLY A 225 -11.48 29.05 -5.83
CA GLY A 225 -10.64 30.26 -5.77
C GLY A 225 -9.73 30.36 -4.54
N GLN A 226 -9.74 29.38 -3.64
CA GLN A 226 -8.86 29.32 -2.49
C GLN A 226 -7.68 28.38 -2.77
N ASP A 227 -6.45 28.83 -2.50
CA ASP A 227 -5.25 28.01 -2.62
C ASP A 227 -5.36 26.80 -1.67
N VAL A 228 -5.16 25.59 -2.20
CA VAL A 228 -5.25 24.34 -1.40
C VAL A 228 -4.26 24.28 -0.23
N ASN A 229 -3.21 25.13 -0.24
CA ASN A 229 -2.27 25.27 0.86
C ASN A 229 -2.77 26.23 1.97
N SER A 230 -3.80 27.02 1.69
CA SER A 230 -4.42 27.97 2.65
C SER A 230 -5.63 27.39 3.38
N VAL A 231 -6.07 26.20 2.98
CA VAL A 231 -7.22 25.49 3.58
C VAL A 231 -6.80 24.13 4.12
N SER A 232 -7.56 23.57 5.08
CA SER A 232 -7.22 22.27 5.66
C SER A 232 -7.35 21.14 4.62
N ILE A 233 -6.40 20.20 4.64
CA ILE A 233 -6.41 19.00 3.80
C ILE A 233 -7.71 18.23 4.00
N ARG A 234 -8.18 18.17 5.24
CA ARG A 234 -9.43 17.50 5.59
C ARG A 234 -10.62 18.12 4.87
N SER A 235 -10.73 19.44 4.82
CA SER A 235 -11.84 20.13 4.15
C SER A 235 -11.83 19.92 2.63
N VAL A 236 -10.65 19.95 1.99
CA VAL A 236 -10.49 19.64 0.56
C VAL A 236 -10.90 18.18 0.27
N ARG A 237 -10.44 17.22 1.07
CA ARG A 237 -10.80 15.80 0.91
C ARG A 237 -12.28 15.55 1.19
N ASN A 238 -12.90 16.29 2.10
CA ASN A 238 -14.34 16.21 2.34
C ASN A 238 -15.16 16.73 1.17
N ALA A 239 -14.66 17.73 0.45
CA ALA A 239 -15.28 18.26 -0.77
C ALA A 239 -15.15 17.32 -1.98
N CYS A 240 -14.33 16.26 -1.89
CA CYS A 240 -14.09 15.30 -2.96
C CYS A 240 -14.63 13.92 -2.61
N ALA A 241 -15.32 13.26 -3.55
CA ALA A 241 -15.54 11.82 -3.58
C ALA A 241 -14.62 11.23 -4.66
N TYR A 242 -13.92 10.13 -4.36
CA TYR A 242 -12.89 9.59 -5.23
C TYR A 242 -13.05 8.09 -5.43
N VAL A 243 -12.99 7.66 -6.69
CA VAL A 243 -12.90 6.26 -7.09
C VAL A 243 -11.56 6.06 -7.78
N PRO A 244 -10.61 5.36 -7.14
CA PRO A 244 -9.29 5.12 -7.71
C PRO A 244 -9.34 4.09 -8.83
N GLN A 245 -8.32 4.08 -9.68
CA GLN A 245 -8.11 3.07 -10.71
C GLN A 245 -8.04 1.66 -10.11
N ASP A 246 -7.26 1.49 -9.03
CA ASP A 246 -7.21 0.26 -8.24
C ASP A 246 -8.29 0.26 -7.16
N ASN A 247 -9.39 -0.42 -7.45
CA ASN A 247 -10.55 -0.48 -6.57
C ASN A 247 -10.27 -1.36 -5.34
N PHE A 248 -10.09 -0.72 -4.18
CA PHE A 248 -9.88 -1.41 -2.92
C PHE A 248 -11.19 -1.58 -2.14
N LEU A 249 -11.51 -2.82 -1.79
CA LEU A 249 -12.60 -3.17 -0.88
C LEU A 249 -12.05 -3.80 0.39
N PHE A 250 -12.58 -3.38 1.53
CA PHE A 250 -12.21 -3.93 2.83
C PHE A 250 -12.79 -5.32 3.02
N SER A 251 -12.12 -6.14 3.83
CA SER A 251 -12.62 -7.45 4.30
C SER A 251 -13.77 -7.26 5.28
N ASP A 252 -14.92 -6.80 4.77
CA ASP A 252 -16.11 -6.45 5.51
C ASP A 252 -17.35 -6.65 4.63
N THR A 253 -18.54 -6.38 5.15
CA THR A 253 -19.78 -6.49 4.37
C THR A 253 -19.79 -5.52 3.18
N ILE A 254 -20.56 -5.84 2.15
CA ILE A 254 -20.80 -4.94 1.00
C ILE A 254 -21.44 -3.63 1.50
N ALA A 255 -22.40 -3.71 2.44
CA ALA A 255 -23.02 -2.53 3.04
C ALA A 255 -21.98 -1.62 3.69
N HIS A 256 -21.05 -2.15 4.48
CA HIS A 256 -20.01 -1.37 5.14
C HIS A 256 -19.03 -0.78 4.10
N ASN A 257 -18.69 -1.55 3.07
CA ASN A 257 -17.85 -1.05 1.99
C ASN A 257 -18.47 0.14 1.25
N ILE A 258 -19.76 0.12 0.95
CA ILE A 258 -20.46 1.25 0.33
C ILE A 258 -20.58 2.40 1.34
N GLY A 259 -20.96 2.12 2.58
CA GLY A 259 -21.13 3.09 3.66
C GLY A 259 -19.85 3.73 4.20
N PHE A 260 -18.67 3.25 3.80
CA PHE A 260 -17.37 3.63 4.37
C PHE A 260 -17.11 5.15 4.38
N GLY A 261 -17.61 5.87 3.41
CA GLY A 261 -17.38 7.33 3.27
C GLY A 261 -18.34 8.21 4.07
N VAL A 262 -19.38 7.63 4.73
CA VAL A 262 -20.46 8.38 5.40
C VAL A 262 -20.80 7.70 6.71
N ASP A 263 -20.49 8.38 7.84
CA ASP A 263 -20.81 7.87 9.16
C ASP A 263 -22.34 7.77 9.35
N GLY A 264 -22.82 6.56 9.72
CA GLY A 264 -24.23 6.34 10.01
C GLY A 264 -25.15 6.33 8.77
N ALA A 265 -24.62 6.03 7.58
CA ALA A 265 -25.41 5.89 6.35
C ALA A 265 -26.59 4.92 6.55
N SER A 266 -27.79 5.33 6.14
CA SER A 266 -28.96 4.47 6.23
C SER A 266 -28.90 3.33 5.22
N ARG A 267 -29.64 2.25 5.48
CA ARG A 267 -29.75 1.13 4.53
C ARG A 267 -30.37 1.59 3.20
N GLU A 268 -31.29 2.53 3.25
CA GLU A 268 -31.96 3.07 2.06
C GLU A 268 -30.99 3.88 1.20
N ASP A 269 -30.12 4.68 1.82
CA ASP A 269 -29.09 5.45 1.11
C ASP A 269 -28.05 4.53 0.44
N ILE A 270 -27.65 3.45 1.15
CA ILE A 270 -26.73 2.43 0.60
C ILE A 270 -27.36 1.71 -0.59
N ASP A 271 -28.62 1.30 -0.48
CA ASP A 271 -29.37 0.63 -1.57
C ASP A 271 -29.52 1.56 -2.77
N HIS A 272 -29.84 2.84 -2.54
CA HIS A 272 -29.95 3.85 -3.58
C HIS A 272 -28.61 4.09 -4.31
N ALA A 273 -27.52 4.23 -3.55
CA ALA A 273 -26.19 4.40 -4.13
C ALA A 273 -25.75 3.17 -4.96
N ALA A 274 -26.10 1.96 -4.50
CA ALA A 274 -25.86 0.73 -5.24
C ALA A 274 -26.68 0.66 -6.54
N ALA A 275 -27.92 1.18 -6.53
CA ALA A 275 -28.77 1.27 -7.73
C ALA A 275 -28.19 2.26 -8.75
N LEU A 276 -27.70 3.44 -8.30
CA LEU A 276 -27.05 4.42 -9.18
C LEU A 276 -25.78 3.87 -9.84
N ALA A 277 -25.04 3.03 -9.15
CA ALA A 277 -23.83 2.36 -9.66
C ALA A 277 -24.14 1.06 -10.46
N ASP A 278 -25.40 0.76 -10.71
CA ASP A 278 -25.86 -0.46 -11.43
C ASP A 278 -25.31 -1.78 -10.84
N VAL A 279 -25.20 -1.85 -9.50
CA VAL A 279 -24.70 -3.04 -8.79
C VAL A 279 -25.70 -3.66 -7.81
N ARG A 280 -26.81 -2.96 -7.53
CA ARG A 280 -27.83 -3.38 -6.56
C ARG A 280 -28.36 -4.79 -6.81
N ASP A 281 -28.76 -5.07 -8.03
CA ASP A 281 -29.36 -6.37 -8.39
C ASP A 281 -28.34 -7.50 -8.23
N ASN A 282 -27.09 -7.29 -8.62
CA ASN A 282 -26.02 -8.25 -8.36
C ASN A 282 -25.78 -8.50 -6.87
N ILE A 283 -25.93 -7.47 -6.02
CA ILE A 283 -25.76 -7.61 -4.58
C ILE A 283 -26.93 -8.41 -3.99
N VAL A 284 -28.16 -8.16 -4.43
CA VAL A 284 -29.36 -8.86 -3.96
C VAL A 284 -29.31 -10.36 -4.30
N ASP A 285 -28.67 -10.73 -5.41
CA ASP A 285 -28.49 -12.13 -5.83
C ASP A 285 -27.49 -12.91 -4.95
N PHE A 286 -26.67 -12.25 -4.13
CA PHE A 286 -25.83 -12.96 -3.17
C PHE A 286 -26.68 -13.53 -2.03
N LYS A 287 -26.25 -14.68 -1.49
CA LYS A 287 -26.95 -15.38 -0.41
C LYS A 287 -27.32 -14.49 0.78
N ASP A 288 -26.38 -13.61 1.18
CA ASP A 288 -26.54 -12.72 2.32
C ASP A 288 -26.75 -11.25 1.87
N GLY A 289 -26.99 -11.03 0.56
CA GLY A 289 -27.23 -9.71 -0.02
C GLY A 289 -26.12 -8.72 0.34
N PHE A 290 -26.49 -7.55 0.82
CA PHE A 290 -25.56 -6.52 1.25
C PHE A 290 -24.73 -6.89 2.50
N GLU A 291 -25.18 -7.88 3.30
CA GLU A 291 -24.42 -8.39 4.45
C GLU A 291 -23.36 -9.44 4.03
N THR A 292 -23.23 -9.71 2.74
CA THR A 292 -22.18 -10.58 2.21
C THR A 292 -20.81 -10.01 2.57
N VAL A 293 -20.02 -10.80 3.30
CA VAL A 293 -18.65 -10.43 3.69
C VAL A 293 -17.70 -10.70 2.52
N LEU A 294 -16.98 -9.67 2.13
CA LEU A 294 -15.95 -9.75 1.10
C LEU A 294 -14.65 -10.30 1.71
N GLY A 295 -13.98 -11.22 1.02
CA GLY A 295 -12.65 -11.66 1.37
C GLY A 295 -11.60 -10.55 1.20
N GLU A 296 -10.33 -10.86 1.51
CA GLU A 296 -9.23 -9.90 1.36
C GLU A 296 -9.25 -9.25 -0.03
N ARG A 297 -9.21 -7.92 -0.04
CA ARG A 297 -9.28 -7.09 -1.26
C ARG A 297 -10.49 -7.40 -2.17
N GLY A 298 -11.59 -7.92 -1.60
CA GLY A 298 -12.82 -8.20 -2.36
C GLY A 298 -12.68 -9.39 -3.34
N VAL A 299 -11.91 -10.41 -3.01
CA VAL A 299 -11.67 -11.59 -3.89
C VAL A 299 -12.97 -12.32 -4.28
N THR A 300 -14.03 -12.18 -3.50
CA THR A 300 -15.32 -12.87 -3.70
C THR A 300 -16.20 -12.27 -4.79
N VAL A 301 -15.85 -11.10 -5.32
CA VAL A 301 -16.62 -10.40 -6.35
C VAL A 301 -15.79 -10.17 -7.62
N SER A 302 -16.46 -10.08 -8.79
CA SER A 302 -15.77 -9.80 -10.05
C SER A 302 -15.15 -8.41 -10.11
N GLY A 303 -14.21 -8.18 -11.03
CA GLY A 303 -13.59 -6.86 -11.22
C GLY A 303 -14.60 -5.75 -11.46
N GLY A 304 -15.58 -5.98 -12.34
CA GLY A 304 -16.66 -5.02 -12.61
C GLY A 304 -17.59 -4.79 -11.40
N GLN A 305 -17.84 -5.82 -10.58
CA GLN A 305 -18.60 -5.65 -9.33
C GLN A 305 -17.82 -4.82 -8.30
N LYS A 306 -16.50 -5.07 -8.13
CA LYS A 306 -15.62 -4.25 -7.27
C LYS A 306 -15.69 -2.78 -7.66
N GLN A 307 -15.57 -2.52 -8.94
CA GLN A 307 -15.58 -1.18 -9.49
C GLN A 307 -16.90 -0.47 -9.19
N ARG A 308 -18.03 -1.12 -9.45
CA ARG A 308 -19.36 -0.57 -9.18
C ARG A 308 -19.65 -0.37 -7.69
N ILE A 309 -19.16 -1.25 -6.81
CA ILE A 309 -19.24 -1.06 -5.35
C ILE A 309 -18.42 0.18 -4.93
N SER A 310 -17.24 0.40 -5.52
CA SER A 310 -16.42 1.59 -5.27
C SER A 310 -17.10 2.87 -5.79
N ILE A 311 -17.76 2.81 -6.95
CA ILE A 311 -18.57 3.92 -7.48
C ILE A 311 -19.75 4.21 -6.53
N ALA A 312 -20.47 3.19 -6.05
CA ALA A 312 -21.54 3.36 -5.08
C ALA A 312 -21.07 4.04 -3.79
N ARG A 313 -19.90 3.66 -3.26
CA ARG A 313 -19.24 4.32 -2.12
C ARG A 313 -19.04 5.82 -2.35
N ALA A 314 -18.53 6.18 -3.53
CA ALA A 314 -18.28 7.58 -3.87
C ALA A 314 -19.56 8.37 -4.08
N LEU A 315 -20.58 7.76 -4.69
CA LEU A 315 -21.90 8.38 -4.89
C LEU A 315 -22.62 8.61 -3.57
N LEU A 316 -22.53 7.67 -2.63
CA LEU A 316 -23.11 7.82 -1.31
C LEU A 316 -22.55 9.03 -0.56
N LYS A 317 -21.27 9.35 -0.71
CA LYS A 317 -20.64 10.52 -0.10
C LYS A 317 -21.25 11.85 -0.60
N ASP A 318 -21.78 11.86 -1.80
CA ASP A 318 -22.45 12.99 -2.45
C ASP A 318 -21.71 14.33 -2.40
N ALA A 319 -20.38 14.27 -2.46
CA ALA A 319 -19.49 15.43 -2.37
C ALA A 319 -19.65 16.39 -3.58
N PRO A 320 -19.34 17.70 -3.43
CA PRO A 320 -19.37 18.68 -4.53
C PRO A 320 -18.54 18.27 -5.74
N ILE A 321 -17.40 17.63 -5.52
CA ILE A 321 -16.50 17.13 -6.58
C ILE A 321 -16.50 15.60 -6.54
N LEU A 322 -16.82 14.96 -7.67
CA LEU A 322 -16.63 13.53 -7.88
C LEU A 322 -15.48 13.30 -8.84
N ILE A 323 -14.57 12.42 -8.46
CA ILE A 323 -13.41 12.06 -9.26
C ILE A 323 -13.49 10.56 -9.55
N LEU A 324 -13.51 10.21 -10.82
CA LEU A 324 -13.51 8.84 -11.32
C LEU A 324 -12.21 8.62 -12.11
N ASP A 325 -11.27 7.87 -11.54
CA ASP A 325 -9.97 7.60 -12.18
C ASP A 325 -10.00 6.22 -12.83
N ASP A 326 -10.19 6.18 -14.16
CA ASP A 326 -10.32 4.98 -14.99
C ASP A 326 -11.27 3.92 -14.42
N SER A 327 -12.25 4.39 -13.67
CA SER A 327 -13.10 3.56 -12.82
C SER A 327 -14.35 3.00 -13.51
N VAL A 328 -14.48 3.18 -14.82
CA VAL A 328 -15.56 2.58 -15.65
C VAL A 328 -15.00 1.65 -16.74
N SER A 329 -13.70 1.45 -16.82
CA SER A 329 -13.04 0.66 -17.87
C SER A 329 -13.21 -0.86 -17.75
N ALA A 330 -13.46 -1.37 -16.53
CA ALA A 330 -13.60 -2.81 -16.26
C ALA A 330 -15.06 -3.32 -16.33
N VAL A 331 -16.02 -2.47 -16.70
CA VAL A 331 -17.41 -2.86 -16.93
C VAL A 331 -17.71 -2.93 -18.44
N ASP A 332 -18.75 -3.68 -18.80
CA ASP A 332 -19.21 -3.74 -20.19
C ASP A 332 -19.82 -2.40 -20.64
N THR A 333 -19.86 -2.16 -21.95
CA THR A 333 -20.30 -0.89 -22.56
C THR A 333 -21.74 -0.50 -22.19
N ARG A 334 -22.61 -1.48 -21.95
CA ARG A 334 -24.00 -1.22 -21.54
C ARG A 334 -24.05 -0.70 -20.11
N THR A 335 -23.38 -1.37 -19.20
CA THR A 335 -23.26 -0.98 -17.80
C THR A 335 -22.56 0.38 -17.66
N GLU A 336 -21.48 0.63 -18.41
CA GLU A 336 -20.80 1.93 -18.46
C GLU A 336 -21.79 3.06 -18.83
N ARG A 337 -22.58 2.89 -19.87
CA ARG A 337 -23.59 3.88 -20.31
C ARG A 337 -24.62 4.14 -19.22
N ILE A 338 -25.16 3.10 -18.58
CA ILE A 338 -26.13 3.24 -17.48
C ILE A 338 -25.53 4.05 -16.34
N ILE A 339 -24.29 3.76 -15.95
CA ILE A 339 -23.60 4.49 -14.87
C ILE A 339 -23.43 5.96 -15.27
N LEU A 340 -22.98 6.27 -16.49
CA LEU A 340 -22.79 7.65 -16.94
C LEU A 340 -24.10 8.42 -17.02
N ASP A 341 -25.19 7.81 -17.47
CA ASP A 341 -26.53 8.41 -17.51
C ASP A 341 -27.04 8.70 -16.08
N ASN A 342 -26.86 7.76 -15.15
CA ASN A 342 -27.21 7.92 -13.73
C ASN A 342 -26.39 9.03 -13.09
N LEU A 343 -25.08 9.11 -13.38
CA LEU A 343 -24.20 10.18 -12.90
C LEU A 343 -24.67 11.54 -13.41
N LYS A 344 -24.98 11.67 -14.70
CA LYS A 344 -25.48 12.91 -15.29
C LYS A 344 -26.79 13.38 -14.65
N ALA A 345 -27.70 12.44 -14.34
CA ALA A 345 -28.99 12.75 -13.71
C ALA A 345 -28.85 13.10 -12.23
N SER A 346 -28.10 12.31 -11.45
CA SER A 346 -27.98 12.47 -10.00
C SER A 346 -27.04 13.58 -9.58
N ARG A 347 -26.10 14.00 -10.44
CA ARG A 347 -25.09 15.00 -10.13
C ARG A 347 -25.27 16.34 -10.85
N ALA A 348 -26.48 16.65 -11.30
CA ALA A 348 -26.78 17.95 -11.93
C ALA A 348 -26.37 19.12 -11.00
N GLY A 349 -25.50 20.00 -11.50
CA GLY A 349 -24.97 21.16 -10.76
C GLY A 349 -23.78 20.82 -9.83
N LYS A 350 -23.28 19.58 -9.79
CA LYS A 350 -22.08 19.18 -9.08
C LYS A 350 -20.96 18.82 -10.06
N THR A 351 -19.73 19.13 -9.69
CA THR A 351 -18.55 18.90 -10.53
C THR A 351 -18.21 17.40 -10.61
N THR A 352 -17.93 16.94 -11.83
CA THR A 352 -17.46 15.57 -12.06
C THR A 352 -16.18 15.60 -12.91
N LEU A 353 -15.10 15.01 -12.41
CA LEU A 353 -13.87 14.74 -13.14
C LEU A 353 -13.81 13.25 -13.50
N LEU A 354 -13.77 12.97 -14.80
CA LEU A 354 -13.69 11.61 -15.33
C LEU A 354 -12.37 11.42 -16.07
N ILE A 355 -11.46 10.67 -15.50
CA ILE A 355 -10.24 10.23 -16.17
C ILE A 355 -10.59 8.96 -16.93
N ALA A 356 -10.39 8.95 -18.24
CA ALA A 356 -10.65 7.79 -19.05
C ALA A 356 -9.57 7.56 -20.10
N HIS A 357 -9.42 6.30 -20.48
CA HIS A 357 -8.61 5.89 -21.62
C HIS A 357 -9.41 5.80 -22.92
N ARG A 358 -10.73 5.65 -22.82
CA ARG A 358 -11.64 5.61 -23.98
C ARG A 358 -12.27 6.96 -24.21
N ILE A 359 -12.26 7.41 -25.47
CA ILE A 359 -12.89 8.67 -25.85
C ILE A 359 -14.41 8.59 -25.74
N SER A 360 -15.00 7.43 -26.10
CA SER A 360 -16.45 7.18 -25.99
C SER A 360 -17.02 7.46 -24.59
N THR A 361 -16.22 7.31 -23.55
CA THR A 361 -16.59 7.59 -22.14
C THR A 361 -16.72 9.08 -21.87
N VAL A 362 -15.96 9.94 -22.55
CA VAL A 362 -15.85 11.38 -22.25
C VAL A 362 -16.39 12.30 -23.34
N GLU A 363 -16.69 11.79 -24.53
CA GLU A 363 -17.11 12.61 -25.68
C GLU A 363 -18.38 13.43 -25.44
N GLN A 364 -19.27 12.97 -24.54
CA GLN A 364 -20.53 13.63 -24.20
C GLN A 364 -20.44 14.57 -23.00
N LEU A 365 -19.24 14.76 -22.42
CA LEU A 365 -19.02 15.66 -21.30
C LEU A 365 -18.91 17.12 -21.77
N ASP A 366 -19.12 18.06 -20.86
CA ASP A 366 -19.12 19.49 -21.17
C ASP A 366 -17.76 19.96 -21.73
N LYS A 367 -16.67 19.36 -21.22
CA LYS A 367 -15.31 19.74 -21.56
C LYS A 367 -14.38 18.54 -21.47
N ILE A 368 -13.38 18.52 -22.33
CA ILE A 368 -12.28 17.57 -22.32
C ILE A 368 -10.96 18.32 -22.13
N ILE A 369 -10.11 17.81 -21.27
CA ILE A 369 -8.72 18.24 -21.08
C ILE A 369 -7.84 17.15 -21.66
N PHE A 370 -7.15 17.46 -22.75
CA PHE A 370 -6.21 16.56 -23.40
C PHE A 370 -4.81 16.81 -22.90
N ILE A 371 -4.18 15.77 -22.32
CA ILE A 371 -2.85 15.80 -21.73
C ILE A 371 -1.90 14.90 -22.51
N GLU A 372 -0.78 15.44 -22.93
CA GLU A 372 0.32 14.68 -23.54
C GLU A 372 1.65 15.09 -22.90
N ASP A 373 2.49 14.10 -22.57
CA ASP A 373 3.83 14.29 -21.97
C ASP A 373 3.88 15.28 -20.78
N GLY A 374 2.86 15.22 -19.92
CA GLY A 374 2.75 16.05 -18.73
C GLY A 374 2.30 17.50 -18.99
N ARG A 375 1.82 17.82 -20.19
CA ARG A 375 1.31 19.16 -20.57
C ARG A 375 -0.15 19.10 -20.98
N VAL A 376 -0.87 20.16 -20.75
CA VAL A 376 -2.20 20.35 -21.31
C VAL A 376 -2.04 20.87 -22.73
N GLU A 377 -2.36 20.04 -23.72
CA GLU A 377 -2.25 20.38 -25.13
C GLU A 377 -3.50 21.09 -25.65
N ALA A 378 -4.68 20.67 -25.17
CA ALA A 378 -5.92 21.28 -25.58
C ALA A 378 -7.02 21.13 -24.52
N VAL A 379 -7.94 22.12 -24.48
CA VAL A 379 -9.09 22.15 -23.57
C VAL A 379 -10.31 22.62 -24.34
N GLY A 380 -11.41 21.86 -24.29
CA GLY A 380 -12.67 22.23 -24.93
C GLY A 380 -13.63 21.06 -25.12
N PRO A 381 -14.81 21.27 -25.72
CA PRO A 381 -15.72 20.20 -26.11
C PRO A 381 -15.11 19.25 -27.14
N HIS A 382 -15.59 18.00 -27.19
CA HIS A 382 -15.12 16.96 -28.11
C HIS A 382 -14.98 17.43 -29.55
N ASP A 383 -16.07 18.00 -30.12
CA ASP A 383 -16.09 18.45 -31.50
C ASP A 383 -15.04 19.53 -31.81
N THR A 384 -14.87 20.45 -30.86
CA THR A 384 -13.86 21.51 -30.99
C THR A 384 -12.45 20.92 -31.03
N LEU A 385 -12.14 20.00 -30.10
CA LEU A 385 -10.82 19.37 -30.03
C LEU A 385 -10.54 18.48 -31.24
N TYR A 386 -11.53 17.73 -31.70
CA TYR A 386 -11.40 16.89 -32.87
C TYR A 386 -11.00 17.68 -34.13
N HIS A 387 -11.50 18.90 -34.27
CA HIS A 387 -11.20 19.76 -35.44
C HIS A 387 -9.92 20.59 -35.26
N SER A 388 -9.58 21.00 -34.00
CA SER A 388 -8.49 21.95 -33.73
C SER A 388 -7.17 21.30 -33.29
N CYS A 389 -7.18 20.11 -32.68
CA CYS A 389 -6.00 19.43 -32.16
C CYS A 389 -5.72 18.13 -32.95
N ALA A 390 -4.59 18.12 -33.65
CA ALA A 390 -4.21 17.00 -34.52
C ALA A 390 -3.92 15.72 -33.72
N GLU A 391 -3.27 15.85 -32.56
CA GLU A 391 -2.90 14.76 -31.66
C GLU A 391 -4.16 14.12 -31.06
N TYR A 392 -5.12 14.95 -30.60
CA TYR A 392 -6.40 14.47 -30.09
C TYR A 392 -7.19 13.72 -31.17
N ARG A 393 -7.30 14.31 -32.39
CA ARG A 393 -7.96 13.64 -33.52
C ARG A 393 -7.34 12.29 -33.83
N ARG A 394 -6.01 12.23 -33.89
CA ARG A 394 -5.29 10.97 -34.12
C ARG A 394 -5.63 9.90 -33.08
N MET A 395 -5.72 10.30 -31.80
CA MET A 395 -6.10 9.38 -30.72
C MET A 395 -7.54 8.87 -30.92
N VAL A 396 -8.49 9.75 -31.25
CA VAL A 396 -9.88 9.39 -31.53
C VAL A 396 -9.98 8.40 -32.71
N ASP A 397 -9.30 8.72 -33.83
CA ASP A 397 -9.36 7.90 -35.06
C ASP A 397 -8.74 6.52 -34.82
N LEU A 398 -7.65 6.42 -34.04
CA LEU A 398 -7.05 5.14 -33.69
C LEU A 398 -7.98 4.29 -32.83
N GLN A 399 -8.64 4.87 -31.81
CA GLN A 399 -9.59 4.13 -30.98
C GLN A 399 -10.81 3.65 -31.79
N LYS A 400 -11.33 4.45 -32.69
CA LYS A 400 -12.41 4.02 -33.60
C LYS A 400 -12.01 2.82 -34.47
N LEU A 401 -10.80 2.83 -35.00
CA LEU A 401 -10.27 1.70 -35.80
C LEU A 401 -10.07 0.43 -34.94
N GLU A 402 -9.65 0.58 -33.68
CA GLU A 402 -9.53 -0.55 -32.75
C GLU A 402 -10.89 -1.14 -32.37
N ASP A 403 -11.90 -0.30 -32.16
CA ASP A 403 -13.27 -0.73 -31.86
C ASP A 403 -13.92 -1.44 -33.10
N GLU A 404 -13.69 -0.94 -34.32
CA GLU A 404 -14.14 -1.58 -35.56
C GLU A 404 -13.44 -2.93 -35.83
N ALA A 405 -12.13 -3.01 -35.56
CA ALA A 405 -11.35 -4.24 -35.71
C ALA A 405 -11.68 -5.30 -34.68
N GLY A 406 -12.03 -4.88 -33.43
CA GLY A 406 -12.47 -5.77 -32.35
C GLY A 406 -13.89 -6.29 -32.49
N GLY A 407 -14.77 -5.57 -33.21
CA GLY A 407 -16.16 -5.96 -33.45
C GLY A 407 -16.37 -7.07 -34.50
N ASP A 408 -15.35 -7.35 -35.31
CA ASP A 408 -15.42 -8.36 -36.37
C ASP A 408 -15.06 -9.80 -35.94
N THR A 409 -14.81 -10.01 -34.61
CA THR A 409 -14.40 -11.33 -34.08
C THR A 409 -15.46 -12.03 -33.24
N ASP A 410 -16.67 -11.46 -33.09
CA ASP A 410 -17.76 -12.01 -32.26
C ASP A 410 -19.01 -12.42 -33.09
N ASP A 411 -18.85 -12.83 -34.39
CA ASP A 411 -19.90 -13.51 -35.16
C ASP A 411 -19.61 -15.02 -35.34
#